data_e2107ba00bafdf248e4cdc7f0ad299a5
#
_entry.id   e2107ba00bafdf248e4cdc7f0ad299a5
#
_cell.length_a   1.000
_cell.length_b   1.000
_cell.length_c   1.000
_cell.angle_alpha   90.00
_cell.angle_beta   90.00
_cell.angle_gamma   90.00
#
_symmetry.space_group_name_H-M   'P 1'
#
loop_
_entity.id
_entity.type
_entity.pdbx_description
1 polymer ?
#
loop_
_entity_poly.entity_id
_entity_poly.type
_entity_poly.pdbx_seq_one_letter_code
_entity_poly.pdbx_strand_id
1 'polypeptide(L)'
;MNAFIHHFSFEFRTGIRNKTLLLMNYLFPLGFYLMMGFIMAEINPLFREDIIPAMIVFGVLAATLLGIPDPLVNARENGVFRSYKINGVPSTSILLIPALTTMLHLVIVTVIITLTAPLLFQAPLPVNWLNFVLVFLALAICCAGLSVLIGVVSPSSRMTVLWSQLIFVPSMLLGGLMLPYSLLPEIAGKFAQLLPATQAMNAFNGLAMGKTVDFAPWGSVSALLACGLLAFGLAVFLFSWDSRNTTRRGHPLLALLALLPFLVGIFLF
;
A
#
# COMPACT_ATOMS: atom_id res chain seq x y z
N MET A 1 24.90 -4.63 11.82
CA MET A 1 24.69 -3.93 10.53
C MET A 1 24.80 -4.88 9.34
N ASN A 2 25.83 -5.74 9.27
CA ASN A 2 26.00 -6.68 8.15
C ASN A 2 24.84 -7.67 7.96
N ALA A 3 24.26 -8.24 9.03
CA ALA A 3 23.15 -9.21 8.93
C ALA A 3 21.89 -8.60 8.31
N PHE A 4 21.54 -7.35 8.65
CA PHE A 4 20.40 -6.65 8.07
C PHE A 4 20.61 -6.39 6.57
N ILE A 5 21.79 -5.93 6.18
CA ILE A 5 22.14 -5.67 4.77
C ILE A 5 22.10 -6.96 3.95
N HIS A 6 22.65 -8.06 4.48
CA HIS A 6 22.60 -9.36 3.81
C HIS A 6 21.17 -9.88 3.67
N HIS A 7 20.34 -9.77 4.70
CA HIS A 7 18.93 -10.18 4.65
C HIS A 7 18.14 -9.31 3.66
N PHE A 8 18.34 -7.98 3.68
CA PHE A 8 17.71 -7.07 2.72
C PHE A 8 18.12 -7.39 1.28
N SER A 9 19.42 -7.61 1.02
CA SER A 9 19.91 -7.97 -0.33
C SER A 9 19.33 -9.31 -0.80
N PHE A 10 19.19 -10.28 0.11
CA PHE A 10 18.58 -11.57 -0.18
C PHE A 10 17.11 -11.41 -0.55
N GLU A 11 16.33 -10.70 0.27
CA GLU A 11 14.89 -10.45 0.01
C GLU A 11 14.67 -9.67 -1.28
N PHE A 12 15.48 -8.64 -1.56
CA PHE A 12 15.38 -7.90 -2.81
C PHE A 12 15.61 -8.80 -4.04
N ARG A 13 16.64 -9.65 -3.99
CA ARG A 13 16.91 -10.63 -5.07
C ARG A 13 15.81 -11.68 -5.19
N THR A 14 15.23 -12.08 -4.06
CA THR A 14 14.08 -13.01 -4.03
C THR A 14 12.87 -12.37 -4.70
N GLY A 15 12.59 -11.08 -4.45
CA GLY A 15 11.51 -10.33 -5.10
C GLY A 15 11.61 -10.33 -6.64
N ILE A 16 12.84 -10.26 -7.19
CA ILE A 16 13.04 -10.33 -8.64
C ILE A 16 13.00 -11.78 -9.17
N ARG A 17 13.44 -12.76 -8.39
CA ARG A 17 13.52 -14.17 -8.81
C ARG A 17 12.22 -14.94 -8.60
N ASN A 18 11.41 -14.56 -7.63
CA ASN A 18 10.12 -15.17 -7.37
C ASN A 18 9.10 -14.65 -8.39
N LYS A 19 8.58 -15.57 -9.23
CA LYS A 19 7.63 -15.23 -10.31
C LYS A 19 6.37 -14.55 -9.79
N THR A 20 5.86 -14.97 -8.61
CA THR A 20 4.66 -14.37 -8.01
C THR A 20 4.92 -12.95 -7.53
N LEU A 21 6.06 -12.70 -6.87
CA LEU A 21 6.43 -11.36 -6.42
C LEU A 21 6.75 -10.44 -7.60
N LEU A 22 7.42 -10.95 -8.64
CA LEU A 22 7.67 -10.19 -9.86
C LEU A 22 6.36 -9.84 -10.57
N LEU A 23 5.41 -10.77 -10.62
CA LEU A 23 4.07 -10.52 -11.16
C LEU A 23 3.37 -9.39 -10.39
N MET A 24 3.34 -9.46 -9.05
CA MET A 24 2.62 -8.50 -8.21
C MET A 24 3.32 -7.14 -8.13
N ASN A 25 4.65 -7.11 -8.11
CA ASN A 25 5.41 -5.86 -7.99
C ASN A 25 5.55 -5.10 -9.30
N TYR A 26 5.53 -5.78 -10.46
CA TYR A 26 5.82 -5.16 -11.76
C TYR A 26 4.77 -5.43 -12.82
N LEU A 27 4.54 -6.70 -13.16
CA LEU A 27 3.72 -7.04 -14.32
C LEU A 27 2.26 -6.62 -14.11
N PHE A 28 1.71 -6.86 -12.93
CA PHE A 28 0.33 -6.50 -12.63
C PHE A 28 0.12 -4.97 -12.56
N PRO A 29 0.92 -4.17 -11.82
CA PRO A 29 0.78 -2.72 -11.84
C PRO A 29 1.03 -2.09 -13.21
N LEU A 30 2.09 -2.49 -13.91
CA LEU A 30 2.41 -1.91 -15.22
C LEU A 30 1.43 -2.37 -16.31
N GLY A 31 1.00 -3.64 -16.27
CA GLY A 31 -0.03 -4.16 -17.19
C GLY A 31 -1.36 -3.44 -17.00
N PHE A 32 -1.78 -3.23 -15.77
CA PHE A 32 -2.99 -2.48 -15.45
C PHE A 32 -2.87 -1.00 -15.88
N TYR A 33 -1.71 -0.37 -15.64
CA TYR A 33 -1.41 0.98 -16.10
C TYR A 33 -1.56 1.12 -17.62
N LEU A 34 -0.97 0.21 -18.40
CA LEU A 34 -1.08 0.25 -19.85
C LEU A 34 -2.53 0.00 -20.29
N MET A 35 -3.20 -1.00 -19.70
CA MET A 35 -4.60 -1.30 -20.01
C MET A 35 -5.49 -0.09 -19.72
N MET A 36 -5.39 0.51 -18.55
CA MET A 36 -6.19 1.67 -18.16
C MET A 36 -5.85 2.90 -19.00
N GLY A 37 -4.58 3.12 -19.30
CA GLY A 37 -4.14 4.24 -20.12
C GLY A 37 -4.69 4.17 -21.55
N PHE A 38 -4.70 3.00 -22.17
CA PHE A 38 -5.24 2.84 -23.52
C PHE A 38 -6.78 2.82 -23.55
N ILE A 39 -7.44 2.19 -22.57
CA ILE A 39 -8.89 2.06 -22.57
C ILE A 39 -9.56 3.32 -22.00
N MET A 40 -9.16 3.76 -20.79
CA MET A 40 -9.84 4.87 -20.12
C MET A 40 -9.55 6.22 -20.73
N ALA A 41 -8.35 6.43 -21.32
CA ALA A 41 -8.05 7.68 -22.01
C ALA A 41 -8.91 7.91 -23.27
N GLU A 42 -9.42 6.84 -23.88
CA GLU A 42 -10.37 6.92 -25.00
C GLU A 42 -11.82 7.14 -24.53
N ILE A 43 -12.22 6.48 -23.45
CA ILE A 43 -13.60 6.58 -22.89
C ILE A 43 -13.81 7.92 -22.18
N ASN A 44 -12.84 8.35 -21.39
CA ASN A 44 -12.89 9.59 -20.63
C ASN A 44 -11.55 10.35 -20.75
N PRO A 45 -11.47 11.36 -21.62
CA PRO A 45 -10.25 12.16 -21.79
C PRO A 45 -9.74 12.82 -20.50
N LEU A 46 -10.62 13.15 -19.54
CA LEU A 46 -10.24 13.72 -18.24
C LEU A 46 -9.42 12.74 -17.39
N PHE A 47 -9.54 11.43 -17.64
CA PHE A 47 -8.73 10.41 -16.95
C PHE A 47 -7.24 10.59 -17.20
N ARG A 48 -6.83 11.19 -18.33
CA ARG A 48 -5.42 11.49 -18.65
C ARG A 48 -4.76 12.37 -17.61
N GLU A 49 -5.53 13.25 -16.99
CA GLU A 49 -5.02 14.16 -15.95
C GLU A 49 -4.72 13.45 -14.63
N ASP A 50 -5.39 12.34 -14.34
CA ASP A 50 -5.25 11.59 -13.10
C ASP A 50 -4.47 10.29 -13.26
N ILE A 51 -4.04 9.92 -14.48
CA ILE A 51 -3.45 8.62 -14.76
C ILE A 51 -2.18 8.36 -13.94
N ILE A 52 -1.31 9.36 -13.77
CA ILE A 52 -0.08 9.21 -12.98
C ILE A 52 -0.41 8.91 -11.51
N PRO A 53 -1.14 9.78 -10.77
CA PRO A 53 -1.48 9.48 -9.38
C PRO A 53 -2.30 8.21 -9.24
N ALA A 54 -3.31 7.99 -10.08
CA ALA A 54 -4.19 6.82 -10.00
C ALA A 54 -3.41 5.51 -10.17
N MET A 55 -2.52 5.43 -11.15
CA MET A 55 -1.77 4.20 -11.43
C MET A 55 -0.65 3.96 -10.40
N ILE A 56 -0.09 5.00 -9.81
CA ILE A 56 0.85 4.85 -8.69
C ILE A 56 0.11 4.35 -7.44
N VAL A 57 -1.04 4.94 -7.11
CA VAL A 57 -1.87 4.48 -5.98
C VAL A 57 -2.27 3.03 -6.17
N PHE A 58 -2.75 2.66 -7.37
CA PHE A 58 -3.05 1.27 -7.72
C PHE A 58 -1.84 0.35 -7.51
N GLY A 59 -0.68 0.72 -8.06
CA GLY A 59 0.54 -0.06 -7.97
C GLY A 59 0.98 -0.30 -6.52
N VAL A 60 0.91 0.75 -5.67
CA VAL A 60 1.23 0.62 -4.25
C VAL A 60 0.27 -0.31 -3.54
N LEU A 61 -1.05 -0.15 -3.75
CA LEU A 61 -2.06 -1.04 -3.16
C LEU A 61 -1.86 -2.49 -3.60
N ALA A 62 -1.66 -2.73 -4.89
CA ALA A 62 -1.50 -4.06 -5.44
C ALA A 62 -0.24 -4.77 -4.89
N ALA A 63 0.93 -4.13 -5.01
CA ALA A 63 2.18 -4.73 -4.59
C ALA A 63 2.25 -4.96 -3.07
N THR A 64 1.66 -4.07 -2.26
CA THR A 64 1.69 -4.22 -0.81
C THR A 64 0.59 -5.17 -0.31
N LEU A 65 -0.68 -4.86 -0.56
CA LEU A 65 -1.81 -5.63 0.00
C LEU A 65 -1.90 -7.05 -0.56
N LEU A 66 -1.53 -7.26 -1.82
CA LEU A 66 -1.57 -8.59 -2.44
C LEU A 66 -0.23 -9.32 -2.38
N GLY A 67 0.90 -8.59 -2.20
CA GLY A 67 2.25 -9.16 -2.26
C GLY A 67 2.86 -9.49 -0.89
N ILE A 68 2.63 -8.71 0.16
CA ILE A 68 3.31 -8.84 1.46
C ILE A 68 2.63 -9.85 2.41
N PRO A 69 1.27 -9.90 2.59
CA PRO A 69 0.66 -10.66 3.67
C PRO A 69 0.85 -12.17 3.55
N ASP A 70 0.65 -12.74 2.36
CA ASP A 70 0.70 -14.17 2.13
C ASP A 70 2.09 -14.79 2.39
N PRO A 71 3.22 -14.25 1.88
CA PRO A 71 4.55 -14.72 2.24
C PRO A 71 4.84 -14.74 3.74
N LEU A 72 4.35 -13.74 4.50
CA LEU A 72 4.53 -13.67 5.96
C LEU A 72 3.79 -14.81 6.66
N VAL A 73 2.55 -15.11 6.26
CA VAL A 73 1.78 -16.23 6.83
C VAL A 73 2.42 -17.54 6.47
N ASN A 74 2.79 -17.75 5.21
CA ASN A 74 3.46 -18.98 4.75
C ASN A 74 4.78 -19.22 5.48
N ALA A 75 5.61 -18.20 5.68
CA ALA A 75 6.85 -18.30 6.43
C ALA A 75 6.61 -18.71 7.91
N ARG A 76 5.54 -18.17 8.53
CA ARG A 76 5.13 -18.55 9.89
C ARG A 76 4.63 -20.01 9.96
N GLU A 77 3.76 -20.42 9.03
CA GLU A 77 3.18 -21.78 8.99
C GLU A 77 4.26 -22.84 8.73
N ASN A 78 5.21 -22.55 7.84
CA ASN A 78 6.34 -23.42 7.52
C ASN A 78 7.48 -23.42 8.57
N GLY A 79 7.31 -22.68 9.67
CA GLY A 79 8.29 -22.64 10.76
C GLY A 79 9.57 -21.84 10.47
N VAL A 80 9.62 -21.08 9.38
CA VAL A 80 10.77 -20.23 9.02
C VAL A 80 11.05 -19.19 10.12
N PHE A 81 10.01 -18.65 10.75
CA PHE A 81 10.17 -17.68 11.84
C PHE A 81 10.82 -18.31 13.09
N ARG A 82 10.62 -19.62 13.34
CA ARG A 82 11.34 -20.32 14.42
C ARG A 82 12.84 -20.38 14.15
N SER A 83 13.23 -20.69 12.90
CA SER A 83 14.63 -20.67 12.49
C SER A 83 15.24 -19.28 12.68
N TYR A 84 14.53 -18.22 12.30
CA TYR A 84 14.99 -16.84 12.52
C TYR A 84 15.16 -16.52 14.01
N LYS A 85 14.22 -16.98 14.86
CA LYS A 85 14.31 -16.78 16.33
C LYS A 85 15.55 -17.46 16.91
N ILE A 86 15.84 -18.69 16.51
CA ILE A 86 17.02 -19.45 16.97
C ILE A 86 18.31 -18.74 16.54
N ASN A 87 18.34 -18.14 15.35
CA ASN A 87 19.48 -17.39 14.83
C ASN A 87 19.52 -15.91 15.32
N GLY A 88 18.70 -15.53 16.29
CA GLY A 88 18.74 -14.18 16.89
C GLY A 88 18.24 -13.03 16.01
N VAL A 89 17.48 -13.33 14.93
CA VAL A 89 16.90 -12.30 14.05
C VAL A 89 15.72 -11.63 14.78
N PRO A 90 15.72 -10.29 14.95
CA PRO A 90 14.63 -9.61 15.65
C PRO A 90 13.35 -9.61 14.80
N SER A 91 12.18 -9.68 15.46
CA SER A 91 10.87 -9.66 14.80
C SER A 91 10.64 -8.41 13.93
N THR A 92 11.17 -7.27 14.36
CA THR A 92 11.11 -6.02 13.59
C THR A 92 11.79 -6.14 12.22
N SER A 93 12.92 -6.85 12.12
CA SER A 93 13.61 -7.07 10.84
C SER A 93 12.79 -7.97 9.91
N ILE A 94 12.12 -9.00 10.45
CA ILE A 94 11.26 -9.91 9.67
C ILE A 94 10.08 -9.15 9.05
N LEU A 95 9.55 -8.16 9.76
CA LEU A 95 8.40 -7.37 9.29
C LEU A 95 8.84 -6.19 8.40
N LEU A 96 9.96 -5.55 8.72
CA LEU A 96 10.42 -4.33 8.05
C LEU A 96 11.07 -4.63 6.70
N ILE A 97 11.85 -5.71 6.59
CA ILE A 97 12.62 -5.99 5.37
C ILE A 97 11.73 -6.24 4.15
N PRO A 98 10.69 -7.11 4.19
CA PRO A 98 9.75 -7.27 3.07
C PRO A 98 9.04 -5.96 2.70
N ALA A 99 8.66 -5.14 3.69
CA ALA A 99 8.05 -3.84 3.45
C ALA A 99 9.01 -2.89 2.69
N LEU A 100 10.26 -2.76 3.16
CA LEU A 100 11.27 -1.90 2.52
C LEU A 100 11.65 -2.38 1.12
N THR A 101 11.80 -3.68 0.91
CA THR A 101 12.11 -4.23 -0.42
C THR A 101 10.96 -3.99 -1.40
N THR A 102 9.71 -4.18 -0.98
CA THR A 102 8.53 -3.86 -1.81
C THR A 102 8.48 -2.36 -2.12
N MET A 103 8.73 -1.48 -1.14
CA MET A 103 8.80 -0.03 -1.39
C MET A 103 9.86 0.34 -2.43
N LEU A 104 11.03 -0.31 -2.40
CA LEU A 104 12.07 -0.07 -3.41
C LEU A 104 11.64 -0.52 -4.82
N HIS A 105 10.96 -1.67 -4.94
CA HIS A 105 10.37 -2.10 -6.21
C HIS A 105 9.31 -1.10 -6.70
N LEU A 106 8.48 -0.57 -5.79
CA LEU A 106 7.47 0.43 -6.11
C LEU A 106 8.07 1.77 -6.59
N VAL A 107 9.23 2.18 -6.06
CA VAL A 107 9.95 3.35 -6.60
C VAL A 107 10.28 3.14 -8.08
N ILE A 108 10.77 1.96 -8.45
CA ILE A 108 11.08 1.65 -9.86
C ILE A 108 9.82 1.74 -10.73
N VAL A 109 8.72 1.13 -10.29
CA VAL A 109 7.43 1.17 -11.02
C VAL A 109 6.90 2.60 -11.14
N THR A 110 6.97 3.38 -10.06
CA THR A 110 6.57 4.80 -10.04
C THR A 110 7.38 5.61 -11.05
N VAL A 111 8.69 5.41 -11.11
CA VAL A 111 9.56 6.08 -12.09
C VAL A 111 9.16 5.69 -13.52
N ILE A 112 8.92 4.41 -13.79
CA ILE A 112 8.47 3.93 -15.11
C ILE A 112 7.16 4.62 -15.51
N ILE A 113 6.13 4.58 -14.65
CA ILE A 113 4.82 5.21 -14.92
C ILE A 113 4.99 6.71 -15.17
N THR A 114 5.71 7.40 -14.30
CA THR A 114 5.86 8.86 -14.38
C THR A 114 6.61 9.30 -15.63
N LEU A 115 7.58 8.54 -16.10
CA LEU A 115 8.32 8.85 -17.32
C LEU A 115 7.57 8.47 -18.60
N THR A 116 6.79 7.40 -18.58
CA THR A 116 6.11 6.89 -19.78
C THR A 116 4.71 7.48 -19.97
N ALA A 117 4.01 7.89 -18.92
CA ALA A 117 2.64 8.41 -19.02
C ALA A 117 2.51 9.69 -19.87
N PRO A 118 3.41 10.68 -19.77
CA PRO A 118 3.37 11.84 -20.67
C PRO A 118 3.59 11.47 -22.13
N LEU A 119 4.47 10.51 -22.39
CA LEU A 119 4.81 10.07 -23.75
C LEU A 119 3.70 9.25 -24.40
N LEU A 120 3.08 8.34 -23.63
CA LEU A 120 2.07 7.42 -24.16
C LEU A 120 0.66 8.00 -24.14
N PHE A 121 0.32 8.78 -23.13
CA PHE A 121 -1.05 9.22 -22.85
C PHE A 121 -1.21 10.72 -22.74
N GLN A 122 -0.14 11.51 -22.95
CA GLN A 122 -0.14 12.97 -22.80
C GLN A 122 -0.55 13.42 -21.37
N ALA A 123 -0.23 12.60 -20.38
CA ALA A 123 -0.54 12.89 -19.00
C ALA A 123 0.31 14.05 -18.46
N PRO A 124 -0.25 14.98 -17.68
CA PRO A 124 0.51 16.06 -17.08
C PRO A 124 1.48 15.53 -16.01
N LEU A 125 2.69 16.11 -15.98
CA LEU A 125 3.67 15.84 -14.95
C LEU A 125 3.29 16.54 -13.63
N PRO A 126 3.77 16.06 -12.47
CA PRO A 126 3.58 16.74 -11.20
C PRO A 126 4.13 18.17 -11.24
N VAL A 127 3.36 19.11 -10.70
CA VAL A 127 3.76 20.52 -10.56
C VAL A 127 4.75 20.67 -9.39
N ASN A 128 4.55 19.88 -8.33
CA ASN A 128 5.42 19.89 -7.15
C ASN A 128 5.99 18.50 -6.87
N TRP A 129 7.23 18.28 -7.29
CA TRP A 129 7.94 17.00 -7.15
C TRP A 129 8.24 16.61 -5.70
N LEU A 130 8.50 17.59 -4.82
CA LEU A 130 8.74 17.30 -3.41
C LEU A 130 7.48 16.72 -2.77
N ASN A 131 6.34 17.37 -2.98
CA ASN A 131 5.06 16.88 -2.48
C ASN A 131 4.68 15.54 -3.12
N PHE A 132 5.00 15.32 -4.39
CA PHE A 132 4.79 14.05 -5.06
C PHE A 132 5.52 12.90 -4.35
N VAL A 133 6.80 13.08 -4.04
CA VAL A 133 7.60 12.09 -3.32
C VAL A 133 7.09 11.90 -1.88
N LEU A 134 6.73 12.98 -1.19
CA LEU A 134 6.18 12.91 0.18
C LEU A 134 4.87 12.12 0.23
N VAL A 135 3.94 12.37 -0.70
CA VAL A 135 2.67 11.64 -0.78
C VAL A 135 2.90 10.17 -1.13
N PHE A 136 3.78 9.90 -2.11
CA PHE A 136 4.17 8.53 -2.44
C PHE A 136 4.70 7.76 -1.23
N LEU A 137 5.63 8.36 -0.48
CA LEU A 137 6.20 7.73 0.71
C LEU A 137 5.14 7.52 1.81
N ALA A 138 4.27 8.51 2.04
CA ALA A 138 3.19 8.39 3.02
C ALA A 138 2.24 7.23 2.67
N LEU A 139 1.83 7.12 1.40
CA LEU A 139 1.01 6.02 0.92
C LEU A 139 1.73 4.67 1.04
N ALA A 140 2.99 4.60 0.62
CA ALA A 140 3.77 3.37 0.67
C ALA A 140 3.95 2.88 2.12
N ILE A 141 4.24 3.78 3.07
CA ILE A 141 4.31 3.46 4.51
C ILE A 141 2.96 2.98 5.03
N CYS A 142 1.87 3.67 4.67
CA CYS A 142 0.52 3.28 5.08
C CYS A 142 0.19 1.86 4.60
N CYS A 143 0.29 1.61 3.31
CA CYS A 143 -0.10 0.35 2.70
C CYS A 143 0.83 -0.81 3.11
N ALA A 144 2.14 -0.56 3.24
CA ALA A 144 3.08 -1.55 3.75
C ALA A 144 2.79 -1.91 5.21
N GLY A 145 2.51 -0.91 6.07
CA GLY A 145 2.12 -1.13 7.47
C GLY A 145 0.85 -1.98 7.60
N LEU A 146 -0.21 -1.62 6.86
CA LEU A 146 -1.46 -2.38 6.81
C LEU A 146 -1.24 -3.81 6.31
N SER A 147 -0.43 -3.98 5.27
CA SER A 147 -0.14 -5.30 4.69
C SER A 147 0.62 -6.21 5.67
N VAL A 148 1.63 -5.66 6.34
CA VAL A 148 2.36 -6.38 7.39
C VAL A 148 1.43 -6.76 8.54
N LEU A 149 0.54 -5.83 8.97
CA LEU A 149 -0.43 -6.09 10.02
C LEU A 149 -1.40 -7.21 9.62
N ILE A 150 -1.93 -7.18 8.38
CA ILE A 150 -2.78 -8.25 7.84
C ILE A 150 -2.04 -9.59 7.90
N GLY A 151 -0.77 -9.65 7.46
CA GLY A 151 0.04 -10.87 7.51
C GLY A 151 0.25 -11.40 8.94
N VAL A 152 0.42 -10.51 9.91
CA VAL A 152 0.60 -10.89 11.33
C VAL A 152 -0.67 -11.42 11.96
N VAL A 153 -1.82 -10.76 11.73
CA VAL A 153 -3.09 -11.14 12.41
C VAL A 153 -3.82 -12.28 11.72
N SER A 154 -3.57 -12.52 10.44
CA SER A 154 -4.23 -13.55 9.67
C SER A 154 -3.83 -14.96 10.14
N PRO A 155 -4.79 -15.85 10.42
CA PRO A 155 -4.50 -17.22 10.82
C PRO A 155 -4.03 -18.11 9.66
N SER A 156 -4.34 -17.76 8.40
CA SER A 156 -3.99 -18.55 7.20
C SER A 156 -3.86 -17.67 5.96
N SER A 157 -3.20 -18.17 4.92
CA SER A 157 -3.09 -17.51 3.61
C SER A 157 -4.44 -17.16 3.00
N ARG A 158 -5.47 -18.01 3.18
CA ARG A 158 -6.83 -17.71 2.70
C ARG A 158 -7.40 -16.45 3.37
N MET A 159 -7.17 -16.27 4.66
CA MET A 159 -7.63 -15.10 5.39
C MET A 159 -6.85 -13.83 5.01
N THR A 160 -5.58 -13.92 4.61
CA THR A 160 -4.85 -12.75 4.11
C THR A 160 -5.50 -12.21 2.84
N VAL A 161 -5.89 -13.08 1.93
CA VAL A 161 -6.57 -12.69 0.68
C VAL A 161 -7.87 -11.94 0.99
N LEU A 162 -8.71 -12.47 1.91
CA LEU A 162 -9.98 -11.83 2.27
C LEU A 162 -9.77 -10.44 2.87
N TRP A 163 -8.85 -10.29 3.84
CA TRP A 163 -8.57 -8.99 4.46
C TRP A 163 -7.95 -8.00 3.48
N SER A 164 -7.04 -8.46 2.62
CA SER A 164 -6.44 -7.61 1.59
C SER A 164 -7.48 -7.14 0.58
N GLN A 165 -8.37 -8.02 0.12
CA GLN A 165 -9.43 -7.67 -0.83
C GLN A 165 -10.47 -6.72 -0.22
N LEU A 166 -10.72 -6.80 1.10
CA LEU A 166 -11.63 -5.90 1.80
C LEU A 166 -11.16 -4.44 1.76
N ILE A 167 -9.84 -4.21 1.65
CA ILE A 167 -9.27 -2.87 1.48
C ILE A 167 -9.06 -2.56 0.00
N PHE A 168 -8.51 -3.50 -0.76
CA PHE A 168 -8.11 -3.30 -2.15
C PHE A 168 -9.30 -3.01 -3.08
N VAL A 169 -10.35 -3.85 -3.05
CA VAL A 169 -11.50 -3.69 -3.96
C VAL A 169 -12.27 -2.40 -3.73
N PRO A 170 -12.66 -2.03 -2.49
CA PRO A 170 -13.29 -0.73 -2.26
C PRO A 170 -12.38 0.44 -2.62
N SER A 171 -11.07 0.34 -2.38
CA SER A 171 -10.09 1.36 -2.79
C SER A 171 -10.07 1.58 -4.30
N MET A 172 -10.17 0.51 -5.08
CA MET A 172 -10.26 0.62 -6.54
C MET A 172 -11.54 1.31 -7.01
N LEU A 173 -12.66 0.97 -6.39
CA LEU A 173 -13.98 1.46 -6.83
C LEU A 173 -14.28 2.88 -6.32
N LEU A 174 -13.96 3.15 -5.05
CA LEU A 174 -14.34 4.39 -4.37
C LEU A 174 -13.16 5.34 -4.13
N GLY A 175 -11.93 4.87 -4.35
CA GLY A 175 -10.70 5.61 -4.02
C GLY A 175 -10.32 6.73 -4.98
N GLY A 176 -11.14 7.07 -5.96
CA GLY A 176 -10.79 8.08 -6.96
C GLY A 176 -9.90 7.56 -8.09
N LEU A 177 -9.68 6.23 -8.17
CA LEU A 177 -8.82 5.61 -9.19
C LEU A 177 -9.53 5.45 -10.54
N MET A 178 -10.82 5.14 -10.50
CA MET A 178 -11.66 4.94 -11.69
C MET A 178 -12.73 6.03 -11.83
N LEU A 179 -13.31 6.43 -10.71
CA LEU A 179 -14.34 7.46 -10.64
C LEU A 179 -13.83 8.60 -9.75
N PRO A 180 -13.93 9.87 -10.18
CA PRO A 180 -13.63 11.03 -9.35
C PRO A 180 -14.43 11.00 -8.04
N TYR A 181 -13.78 11.37 -6.92
CA TYR A 181 -14.43 11.41 -5.60
C TYR A 181 -15.69 12.27 -5.59
N SER A 182 -15.69 13.40 -6.30
CA SER A 182 -16.81 14.34 -6.42
C SER A 182 -18.09 13.74 -7.04
N LEU A 183 -18.00 12.61 -7.72
CA LEU A 183 -19.16 11.90 -8.28
C LEU A 183 -19.79 10.89 -7.31
N LEU A 184 -19.16 10.65 -6.15
CA LEU A 184 -19.69 9.70 -5.17
C LEU A 184 -20.87 10.30 -4.41
N PRO A 185 -21.95 9.52 -4.14
CA PRO A 185 -22.96 9.91 -3.17
C PRO A 185 -22.36 10.19 -1.80
N GLU A 186 -22.93 11.09 -1.01
CA GLU A 186 -22.39 11.55 0.27
C GLU A 186 -21.99 10.41 1.22
N ILE A 187 -22.87 9.40 1.35
CA ILE A 187 -22.59 8.22 2.20
C ILE A 187 -21.37 7.44 1.67
N ALA A 188 -21.31 7.21 0.37
CA ALA A 188 -20.19 6.50 -0.25
C ALA A 188 -18.88 7.31 -0.12
N GLY A 189 -18.94 8.65 -0.23
CA GLY A 189 -17.82 9.55 -0.02
C GLY A 189 -17.26 9.45 1.40
N LYS A 190 -18.10 9.41 2.44
CA LYS A 190 -17.66 9.22 3.82
C LYS A 190 -16.97 7.87 4.04
N PHE A 191 -17.52 6.79 3.45
CA PHE A 191 -16.84 5.49 3.49
C PHE A 191 -15.51 5.50 2.71
N ALA A 192 -15.48 6.17 1.57
CA ALA A 192 -14.27 6.27 0.76
C ALA A 192 -13.12 6.94 1.53
N GLN A 193 -13.39 7.92 2.39
CA GLN A 193 -12.37 8.57 3.22
C GLN A 193 -11.66 7.63 4.22
N LEU A 194 -12.24 6.47 4.53
CA LEU A 194 -11.59 5.42 5.33
C LEU A 194 -10.55 4.63 4.52
N LEU A 195 -10.49 4.82 3.22
CA LEU A 195 -9.62 4.05 2.34
C LEU A 195 -8.31 4.80 2.07
N PRO A 196 -7.17 4.11 2.14
CA PRO A 196 -5.87 4.73 1.87
C PRO A 196 -5.77 5.31 0.45
N ALA A 197 -6.49 4.72 -0.52
CA ALA A 197 -6.52 5.23 -1.89
C ALA A 197 -7.13 6.62 -1.99
N THR A 198 -8.27 6.86 -1.34
CA THR A 198 -8.96 8.15 -1.36
C THR A 198 -8.08 9.24 -0.76
N GLN A 199 -7.46 8.95 0.39
CA GLN A 199 -6.53 9.89 1.04
C GLN A 199 -5.31 10.19 0.13
N ALA A 200 -4.77 9.16 -0.52
CA ALA A 200 -3.64 9.34 -1.42
C ALA A 200 -4.01 10.15 -2.67
N MET A 201 -5.15 9.84 -3.32
CA MET A 201 -5.61 10.59 -4.49
C MET A 201 -5.87 12.06 -4.16
N ASN A 202 -6.53 12.34 -3.03
CA ASN A 202 -6.75 13.70 -2.54
C ASN A 202 -5.41 14.43 -2.31
N ALA A 203 -4.45 13.78 -1.65
CA ALA A 203 -3.13 14.37 -1.39
C ALA A 203 -2.31 14.58 -2.68
N PHE A 204 -2.31 13.61 -3.61
CA PHE A 204 -1.61 13.75 -4.89
C PHE A 204 -2.22 14.90 -5.71
N ASN A 205 -3.53 14.93 -5.85
CA ASN A 205 -4.22 15.94 -6.65
C ASN A 205 -4.02 17.34 -6.06
N GLY A 206 -4.18 17.50 -4.74
CA GLY A 206 -4.03 18.80 -4.08
C GLY A 206 -2.59 19.30 -3.99
N LEU A 207 -1.65 18.43 -3.58
CA LEU A 207 -0.27 18.86 -3.25
C LEU A 207 0.69 18.71 -4.42
N ALA A 208 0.58 17.64 -5.21
CA ALA A 208 1.54 17.33 -6.26
C ALA A 208 1.08 17.84 -7.63
N MET A 209 -0.23 17.74 -7.95
CA MET A 209 -0.79 18.13 -9.24
C MET A 209 -1.37 19.54 -9.24
N GLY A 210 -1.52 20.19 -8.06
CA GLY A 210 -2.03 21.57 -7.95
C GLY A 210 -3.52 21.70 -8.30
N LYS A 211 -4.31 20.64 -8.17
CA LYS A 211 -5.76 20.63 -8.42
C LYS A 211 -6.53 21.03 -7.18
N THR A 212 -7.75 21.51 -7.38
CA THR A 212 -8.73 21.67 -6.30
C THR A 212 -9.19 20.30 -5.80
N VAL A 213 -9.32 20.15 -4.49
CA VAL A 213 -9.67 18.89 -3.83
C VAL A 213 -10.77 19.09 -2.81
N ASP A 214 -11.46 18.02 -2.45
CA ASP A 214 -12.69 18.06 -1.65
C ASP A 214 -12.42 18.27 -0.15
N PHE A 215 -11.23 17.88 0.35
CA PHE A 215 -10.84 18.02 1.76
C PHE A 215 -9.34 18.27 1.92
N ALA A 216 -8.90 18.63 3.14
CA ALA A 216 -7.54 19.10 3.40
C ALA A 216 -6.45 18.08 2.99
N PRO A 217 -5.62 18.37 1.96
CA PRO A 217 -4.68 17.38 1.44
C PRO A 217 -3.52 17.06 2.40
N TRP A 218 -3.10 18.01 3.26
CA TRP A 218 -2.14 17.73 4.33
C TRP A 218 -2.73 16.86 5.45
N GLY A 219 -4.03 16.98 5.69
CA GLY A 219 -4.76 16.06 6.56
C GLY A 219 -4.69 14.63 6.06
N SER A 220 -4.85 14.43 4.74
CA SER A 220 -4.68 13.13 4.09
C SER A 220 -3.27 12.54 4.29
N VAL A 221 -2.22 13.34 4.10
CA VAL A 221 -0.84 12.89 4.31
C VAL A 221 -0.62 12.47 5.76
N SER A 222 -1.09 13.29 6.71
CA SER A 222 -0.95 12.97 8.14
C SER A 222 -1.72 11.70 8.54
N ALA A 223 -2.94 11.50 8.01
CA ALA A 223 -3.73 10.31 8.26
C ALA A 223 -3.05 9.04 7.68
N LEU A 224 -2.49 9.12 6.46
CA LEU A 224 -1.73 8.03 5.86
C LEU A 224 -0.51 7.64 6.71
N LEU A 225 0.30 8.62 7.11
CA LEU A 225 1.49 8.36 7.94
C LEU A 225 1.11 7.79 9.31
N ALA A 226 0.13 8.39 9.98
CA ALA A 226 -0.34 7.90 11.28
C ALA A 226 -0.90 6.48 11.19
N CYS A 227 -1.70 6.16 10.16
CA CYS A 227 -2.21 4.82 9.91
C CYS A 227 -1.06 3.81 9.70
N GLY A 228 -0.09 4.13 8.84
CA GLY A 228 1.04 3.25 8.54
C GLY A 228 1.91 2.96 9.76
N LEU A 229 2.26 3.99 10.52
CA LEU A 229 3.07 3.85 11.74
C LEU A 229 2.31 3.07 12.82
N LEU A 230 1.02 3.35 13.01
CA LEU A 230 0.17 2.63 13.96
C LEU A 230 -0.01 1.16 13.55
N ALA A 231 -0.26 0.91 12.27
CA ALA A 231 -0.39 -0.46 11.74
C ALA A 231 0.91 -1.25 11.93
N PHE A 232 2.06 -0.66 11.64
CA PHE A 232 3.36 -1.32 11.85
C PHE A 232 3.64 -1.55 13.35
N GLY A 233 3.36 -0.58 14.22
CA GLY A 233 3.47 -0.73 15.66
C GLY A 233 2.60 -1.86 16.21
N LEU A 234 1.34 -1.94 15.76
CA LEU A 234 0.42 -3.03 16.09
C LEU A 234 0.91 -4.38 15.55
N ALA A 235 1.48 -4.40 14.34
CA ALA A 235 2.04 -5.62 13.79
C ALA A 235 3.22 -6.14 14.63
N VAL A 236 4.11 -5.29 15.09
CA VAL A 236 5.22 -5.66 15.99
C VAL A 236 4.68 -6.16 17.33
N PHE A 237 3.66 -5.49 17.88
CA PHE A 237 3.04 -5.88 19.16
C PHE A 237 2.34 -7.24 19.08
N LEU A 238 1.56 -7.48 18.01
CA LEU A 238 0.78 -8.70 17.80
C LEU A 238 1.59 -9.85 17.20
N PHE A 239 2.86 -9.63 16.87
CA PHE A 239 3.70 -10.62 16.21
C PHE A 239 3.83 -11.93 16.98
N SER A 240 3.64 -13.03 16.30
CA SER A 240 3.85 -14.38 16.84
C SER A 240 4.87 -15.16 16.00
N TRP A 241 5.82 -15.79 16.68
CA TRP A 241 6.85 -16.63 16.06
C TRP A 241 6.32 -17.96 15.51
N ASP A 242 5.15 -18.38 15.98
CA ASP A 242 4.60 -19.71 15.71
C ASP A 242 3.08 -19.64 15.55
N SER A 243 2.56 -20.33 14.54
CA SER A 243 1.12 -20.49 14.30
C SER A 243 0.42 -21.33 15.39
N ARG A 244 1.17 -22.23 16.06
CA ARG A 244 0.67 -23.11 17.13
C ARG A 244 0.71 -22.48 18.52
N ASN A 245 1.27 -21.29 18.65
CA ASN A 245 1.36 -20.63 19.96
C ASN A 245 -0.02 -20.10 20.38
N THR A 246 -0.56 -20.65 21.47
CA THR A 246 -1.86 -20.26 22.04
C THR A 246 -1.78 -18.96 22.85
N THR A 247 -0.59 -18.56 23.31
CA THR A 247 -0.38 -17.32 24.09
C THR A 247 -0.17 -16.16 23.13
N ARG A 248 -1.26 -15.54 22.68
CA ARG A 248 -1.22 -14.29 21.91
C ARG A 248 -1.07 -13.08 22.84
N ARG A 249 -0.24 -12.10 22.47
CA ARG A 249 -0.03 -10.86 23.23
C ARG A 249 -1.25 -9.93 23.19
N GLY A 250 -2.23 -10.17 22.30
CA GLY A 250 -3.43 -9.36 22.16
C GLY A 250 -4.46 -9.99 21.24
N HIS A 251 -5.67 -9.44 21.24
CA HIS A 251 -6.75 -9.89 20.37
C HIS A 251 -6.55 -9.37 18.94
N PRO A 252 -6.75 -10.16 17.87
CA PRO A 252 -6.58 -9.73 16.46
C PRO A 252 -7.40 -8.49 16.09
N LEU A 253 -8.55 -8.26 16.74
CA LEU A 253 -9.39 -7.08 16.51
C LEU A 253 -8.69 -5.75 16.85
N LEU A 254 -7.60 -5.76 17.63
CA LEU A 254 -6.77 -4.57 17.83
C LEU A 254 -6.20 -4.02 16.52
N ALA A 255 -6.11 -4.84 15.48
CA ALA A 255 -5.71 -4.40 14.14
C ALA A 255 -6.62 -3.30 13.58
N LEU A 256 -7.91 -3.28 13.96
CA LEU A 256 -8.85 -2.24 13.52
C LEU A 256 -8.48 -0.84 14.03
N LEU A 257 -7.71 -0.75 15.11
CA LEU A 257 -7.19 0.53 15.62
C LEU A 257 -6.30 1.24 14.60
N ALA A 258 -5.70 0.51 13.65
CA ALA A 258 -4.92 1.10 12.57
C ALA A 258 -5.73 2.06 11.68
N LEU A 259 -7.06 1.90 11.62
CA LEU A 259 -7.96 2.75 10.86
C LEU A 259 -8.41 4.02 11.61
N LEU A 260 -8.08 4.15 12.91
CA LEU A 260 -8.46 5.32 13.70
C LEU A 260 -8.03 6.66 13.09
N PRO A 261 -6.81 6.81 12.51
CA PRO A 261 -6.41 8.07 11.90
C PRO A 261 -7.36 8.53 10.76
N PHE A 262 -7.88 7.59 9.99
CA PHE A 262 -8.86 7.91 8.94
C PHE A 262 -10.22 8.30 9.53
N LEU A 263 -10.67 7.59 10.57
CA LEU A 263 -11.91 7.94 11.28
C LEU A 263 -11.82 9.35 11.88
N VAL A 264 -10.71 9.66 12.55
CA VAL A 264 -10.47 11.00 13.10
C VAL A 264 -10.42 12.05 11.99
N GLY A 265 -9.81 11.73 10.84
CA GLY A 265 -9.74 12.62 9.69
C GLY A 265 -11.11 13.06 9.17
N ILE A 266 -12.10 12.16 9.14
CA ILE A 266 -13.48 12.46 8.68
C ILE A 266 -14.14 13.55 9.55
N PHE A 267 -13.77 13.66 10.83
CA PHE A 267 -14.36 14.63 11.74
C PHE A 267 -13.55 15.92 11.86
N LEU A 268 -12.28 15.92 11.45
CA LEU A 268 -11.37 17.06 11.60
C LEU A 268 -11.17 17.84 10.29
N PHE A 269 -11.32 17.18 9.15
CA PHE A 269 -11.01 17.73 7.82
C PHE A 269 -12.19 17.55 6.86
#